data_c77b913707bd0a01e9f9ce7d5d6c37e8
#
_entry.id   c77b913707bd0a01e9f9ce7d5d6c37e8
#
_cell.length_a   1.000
_cell.length_b   1.000
_cell.length_c   1.000
_cell.angle_alpha   90.00
_cell.angle_beta   90.00
_cell.angle_gamma   90.00
#
_symmetry.space_group_name_H-M   'P 1'
#
loop_
_entity.id
_entity.type
_entity.pdbx_description
1 polymer ?
#
loop_
_entity_poly.entity_id
_entity_poly.type
_entity_poly.pdbx_seq_one_letter_code
_entity_poly.pdbx_strand_id
1 'polypeptide(L)'
;IVNENGNTLSERISPAQLEFNQLIKSCDIGLSSVILKKTIIKNFEFPSLKTKEDYVFWLMLSKSGIKIYSLNKTLMKWRKLDNSLSNNILQKLIDGFRVYNIYLKYNFILSLKCLFILSVNFIKKKNRL
;
A
#
# COMPACT_ATOMS: atom_id res chain seq x y z
N ILE A 1 12.81 -3.07 -7.95
CA ILE A 1 11.91 -3.80 -8.85
C ILE A 1 12.77 -4.43 -9.93
N VAL A 2 12.55 -5.71 -10.19
CA VAL A 2 13.27 -6.46 -11.24
C VAL A 2 12.28 -7.06 -12.25
N ASN A 3 12.74 -7.31 -13.47
CA ASN A 3 11.97 -8.07 -14.46
C ASN A 3 12.04 -9.57 -14.20
N GLU A 4 11.44 -10.38 -15.09
CA GLU A 4 11.43 -11.85 -14.99
C GLU A 4 12.83 -12.45 -14.98
N ASN A 5 13.77 -11.85 -15.71
CA ASN A 5 15.17 -12.27 -15.81
C ASN A 5 16.05 -11.77 -14.64
N GLY A 6 15.49 -11.03 -13.69
CA GLY A 6 16.23 -10.49 -12.54
C GLY A 6 16.93 -9.15 -12.80
N ASN A 7 16.82 -8.57 -13.98
CA ASN A 7 17.41 -7.26 -14.30
C ASN A 7 16.64 -6.15 -13.58
N THR A 8 17.37 -5.20 -12.99
CA THR A 8 16.79 -4.07 -12.27
C THR A 8 16.09 -3.12 -13.24
N LEU A 9 14.80 -2.88 -12.99
CA LEU A 9 13.97 -1.92 -13.73
C LEU A 9 13.93 -0.56 -13.03
N SER A 10 13.81 -0.58 -11.70
CA SER A 10 13.68 0.65 -10.91
C SER A 10 13.91 0.36 -9.42
N GLU A 11 14.09 1.42 -8.65
CA GLU A 11 14.18 1.36 -7.20
C GLU A 11 12.99 2.10 -6.57
N ARG A 12 12.47 1.58 -5.46
CA ARG A 12 11.43 2.23 -4.68
C ARG A 12 11.98 2.59 -3.31
N ILE A 13 12.01 3.87 -3.02
CA ILE A 13 12.46 4.42 -1.73
C ILE A 13 11.22 4.91 -0.99
N SER A 14 11.04 4.45 0.24
CA SER A 14 10.00 4.93 1.14
C SER A 14 10.51 6.10 1.99
N PRO A 15 9.66 7.07 2.38
CA PRO A 15 10.03 8.10 3.36
C PRO A 15 10.53 7.46 4.66
N ALA A 16 11.43 8.15 5.37
CA ALA A 16 12.04 7.64 6.61
C ALA A 16 10.99 7.29 7.68
N GLN A 17 9.89 8.04 7.74
CA GLN A 17 8.73 7.80 8.59
C GLN A 17 7.48 7.93 7.74
N LEU A 18 6.51 7.07 7.98
CA LEU A 18 5.22 7.05 7.29
C LEU A 18 4.10 7.32 8.29
N GLU A 19 3.37 8.41 8.04
CA GLU A 19 2.24 8.83 8.84
C GLU A 19 0.91 8.56 8.14
N PHE A 20 -0.17 8.51 8.91
CA PHE A 20 -1.51 8.25 8.38
C PHE A 20 -1.90 9.21 7.24
N ASN A 21 -1.60 10.52 7.38
CA ASN A 21 -1.91 11.54 6.38
C ASN A 21 -1.14 11.37 5.05
N GLN A 22 -0.02 10.68 5.08
CA GLN A 22 0.76 10.31 3.90
C GLN A 22 0.23 9.00 3.31
N LEU A 23 0.06 7.99 4.16
CA LEU A 23 -0.42 6.68 3.76
C LEU A 23 -1.80 6.72 3.12
N ILE A 24 -2.71 7.55 3.63
CA ILE A 24 -4.06 7.67 3.07
C ILE A 24 -4.08 8.15 1.61
N LYS A 25 -3.01 8.78 1.15
CA LYS A 25 -2.85 9.30 -0.21
C LYS A 25 -2.01 8.40 -1.10
N SER A 26 -1.23 7.49 -0.51
CA SER A 26 -0.26 6.69 -1.25
C SER A 26 0.16 5.45 -0.48
N CYS A 27 -0.01 4.27 -1.09
CA CYS A 27 0.50 3.02 -0.53
C CYS A 27 1.99 2.88 -0.85
N ASP A 28 2.85 3.15 0.13
CA ASP A 28 4.30 3.12 -0.01
C ASP A 28 4.97 1.91 0.64
N ILE A 29 4.18 1.05 1.29
CA ILE A 29 4.64 -0.12 2.01
C ILE A 29 4.33 -1.38 1.22
N GLY A 30 5.34 -2.16 0.90
CA GLY A 30 5.16 -3.50 0.32
C GLY A 30 5.13 -4.55 1.42
N LEU A 31 4.12 -5.44 1.42
CA LEU A 31 3.93 -6.46 2.45
C LEU A 31 5.19 -7.30 2.70
N SER A 32 5.88 -7.70 1.63
CA SER A 32 7.09 -8.55 1.71
C SER A 32 8.33 -7.84 2.28
N SER A 33 8.27 -6.51 2.52
CA SER A 33 9.40 -5.71 3.02
C SER A 33 9.22 -5.24 4.46
N VAL A 34 8.31 -5.84 5.22
CA VAL A 34 7.93 -5.36 6.55
C VAL A 34 8.35 -6.32 7.64
N ILE A 35 8.84 -5.78 8.74
CA ILE A 35 9.04 -6.48 10.01
C ILE A 35 8.12 -5.85 11.05
N LEU A 36 7.34 -6.68 11.73
CA LEU A 36 6.41 -6.27 12.77
C LEU A 36 6.70 -6.97 14.09
N LYS A 37 6.53 -6.25 15.20
CA LYS A 37 6.53 -6.88 16.52
C LYS A 37 5.29 -7.78 16.64
N LYS A 38 5.46 -9.02 17.11
CA LYS A 38 4.38 -9.99 17.28
C LYS A 38 3.23 -9.47 18.16
N THR A 39 3.53 -8.63 19.14
CA THR A 39 2.54 -8.00 20.03
C THR A 39 1.58 -7.07 19.30
N ILE A 40 2.02 -6.44 18.22
CA ILE A 40 1.17 -5.57 17.39
C ILE A 40 0.13 -6.40 16.64
N ILE A 41 0.53 -7.53 16.06
CA ILE A 41 -0.33 -8.38 15.23
C ILE A 41 -1.50 -8.97 16.03
N LYS A 42 -1.34 -9.16 17.33
CA LYS A 42 -2.41 -9.73 18.19
C LYS A 42 -3.70 -8.90 18.20
N ASN A 43 -3.61 -7.61 17.96
CA ASN A 43 -4.73 -6.65 18.04
C ASN A 43 -5.25 -6.20 16.66
N PHE A 44 -4.66 -6.70 15.57
CA PHE A 44 -5.00 -6.29 14.21
C PHE A 44 -5.04 -7.51 13.30
N GLU A 45 -6.08 -7.58 12.48
CA GLU A 45 -6.25 -8.63 11.49
C GLU A 45 -6.21 -8.05 10.07
N PHE A 46 -5.74 -8.87 9.13
CA PHE A 46 -5.84 -8.52 7.72
C PHE A 46 -7.31 -8.61 7.27
N PRO A 47 -7.81 -7.58 6.59
CA PRO A 47 -9.18 -7.61 6.09
C PRO A 47 -9.33 -8.61 4.93
N SER A 48 -10.54 -9.13 4.75
CA SER A 48 -10.88 -10.00 3.64
C SER A 48 -11.12 -9.19 2.35
N LEU A 49 -10.03 -8.75 1.73
CA LEU A 49 -10.01 -8.10 0.42
C LEU A 49 -9.20 -8.94 -0.57
N LYS A 50 -9.53 -8.88 -1.85
CA LYS A 50 -8.74 -9.55 -2.91
C LYS A 50 -7.44 -8.80 -3.23
N THR A 51 -7.47 -7.48 -3.08
CA THR A 51 -6.32 -6.58 -3.23
C THR A 51 -6.38 -5.53 -2.13
N LYS A 52 -5.23 -4.91 -1.79
CA LYS A 52 -5.13 -3.83 -0.79
C LYS A 52 -5.43 -4.23 0.66
N GLU A 53 -5.43 -5.51 0.98
CA GLU A 53 -5.55 -6.02 2.36
C GLU A 53 -4.41 -5.49 3.24
N ASP A 54 -3.20 -5.46 2.71
CA ASP A 54 -2.02 -4.89 3.35
C ASP A 54 -2.15 -3.38 3.55
N TYR A 55 -2.71 -2.67 2.57
CA TYR A 55 -2.90 -1.23 2.66
C TYR A 55 -3.87 -0.84 3.77
N VAL A 56 -4.99 -1.55 3.92
CA VAL A 56 -5.91 -1.35 5.06
C VAL A 56 -5.19 -1.57 6.37
N PHE A 57 -4.43 -2.65 6.47
CA PHE A 57 -3.68 -2.99 7.69
C PHE A 57 -2.72 -1.86 8.09
N TRP A 58 -1.94 -1.31 7.14
CA TRP A 58 -1.04 -0.18 7.41
C TRP A 58 -1.77 1.08 7.83
N LEU A 59 -2.91 1.38 7.21
CA LEU A 59 -3.75 2.53 7.59
C LEU A 59 -4.30 2.37 9.01
N MET A 60 -4.75 1.17 9.39
CA MET A 60 -5.25 0.90 10.74
C MET A 60 -4.15 1.04 11.80
N LEU A 61 -2.96 0.48 11.54
CA LEU A 61 -1.80 0.62 12.44
C LEU A 61 -1.43 2.09 12.63
N SER A 62 -1.29 2.82 11.54
CA SER A 62 -0.91 4.24 11.60
C SER A 62 -1.98 5.10 12.27
N LYS A 63 -3.27 4.81 12.03
CA LYS A 63 -4.40 5.51 12.66
C LYS A 63 -4.45 5.26 14.18
N SER A 64 -4.01 4.10 14.66
CA SER A 64 -3.91 3.79 16.09
C SER A 64 -2.67 4.38 16.77
N GLY A 65 -1.89 5.20 16.08
CA GLY A 65 -0.70 5.84 16.62
C GLY A 65 0.59 5.02 16.57
N ILE A 66 0.56 3.84 15.92
CA ILE A 66 1.76 3.02 15.72
C ILE A 66 2.66 3.71 14.69
N LYS A 67 3.88 4.01 15.09
CA LYS A 67 4.88 4.64 14.22
C LYS A 67 5.47 3.62 13.27
N ILE A 68 5.51 3.96 11.98
CA ILE A 68 6.04 3.14 10.91
C ILE A 68 7.30 3.82 10.38
N TYR A 69 8.42 3.14 10.45
CA TYR A 69 9.71 3.63 9.97
C TYR A 69 10.21 2.82 8.79
N SER A 70 10.96 3.45 7.92
CA SER A 70 11.62 2.81 6.80
C SER A 70 13.12 2.71 7.04
N LEU A 71 13.70 1.58 6.66
CA LEU A 71 15.14 1.41 6.59
C LEU A 71 15.60 1.75 5.16
N ASN A 72 16.46 2.75 5.01
CA ASN A 72 16.97 3.15 3.69
C ASN A 72 18.09 2.19 3.22
N LYS A 73 17.70 0.92 2.99
CA LYS A 73 18.55 -0.13 2.41
C LYS A 73 17.71 -1.01 1.52
N THR A 74 18.20 -1.36 0.36
CA THR A 74 17.56 -2.32 -0.53
C THR A 74 17.80 -3.75 -0.02
N LEU A 75 16.80 -4.30 0.68
CA LEU A 75 16.85 -5.64 1.27
C LEU A 75 16.00 -6.67 0.52
N MET A 76 15.18 -6.23 -0.44
CA MET A 76 14.24 -7.07 -1.16
C MET A 76 14.17 -6.68 -2.63
N LYS A 77 14.08 -7.67 -3.50
CA LYS A 77 13.79 -7.49 -4.92
C LYS A 77 12.38 -7.95 -5.23
N TRP A 78 11.53 -7.03 -5.70
CA TRP A 78 10.18 -7.37 -6.14
C TRP A 78 10.18 -7.65 -7.65
N ARG A 79 9.74 -8.86 -8.04
CA ARG A 79 9.68 -9.29 -9.44
C ARG A 79 8.35 -8.88 -10.05
N LYS A 80 8.43 -8.12 -11.13
CA LYS A 80 7.25 -7.78 -11.93
C LYS A 80 6.96 -8.91 -12.89
N LEU A 81 5.73 -9.47 -12.80
CA LEU A 81 5.21 -10.50 -13.70
C LEU A 81 3.99 -9.96 -14.44
N ASP A 82 3.83 -10.33 -15.70
CA ASP A 82 2.70 -9.86 -16.51
C ASP A 82 1.36 -10.47 -16.05
N ASN A 83 1.35 -11.69 -15.52
CA ASN A 83 0.16 -12.39 -15.02
C ASN A 83 -0.07 -12.23 -13.51
N SER A 84 0.38 -11.13 -12.91
CA SER A 84 0.19 -10.86 -11.48
C SER A 84 -1.27 -10.53 -11.15
N LEU A 85 -1.77 -11.04 -10.01
CA LEU A 85 -3.08 -10.66 -9.42
C LEU A 85 -3.22 -9.13 -9.27
N SER A 86 -2.10 -8.44 -9.13
CA SER A 86 -2.05 -6.99 -9.05
C SER A 86 -2.31 -6.27 -10.39
N ASN A 87 -2.59 -6.97 -11.48
CA ASN A 87 -2.87 -6.34 -12.78
C ASN A 87 -4.35 -6.03 -13.00
N ASN A 88 -5.26 -6.56 -12.18
CA ASN A 88 -6.69 -6.26 -12.31
C ASN A 88 -7.02 -4.86 -11.77
N ILE A 89 -7.12 -3.89 -12.69
CA ILE A 89 -7.37 -2.48 -12.38
C ILE A 89 -8.76 -2.29 -11.75
N LEU A 90 -9.79 -2.98 -12.28
CA LEU A 90 -11.16 -2.84 -11.77
C LEU A 90 -11.25 -3.31 -10.32
N GLN A 91 -10.67 -4.47 -10.00
CA GLN A 91 -10.63 -4.98 -8.63
C GLN A 91 -9.90 -4.01 -7.70
N LYS A 92 -8.81 -3.41 -8.14
CA LYS A 92 -8.07 -2.41 -7.34
C LYS A 92 -8.90 -1.14 -7.05
N LEU A 93 -9.73 -0.70 -8.00
CA LEU A 93 -10.60 0.45 -7.78
C LEU A 93 -11.73 0.12 -6.80
N ILE A 94 -12.37 -1.05 -6.96
CA ILE A 94 -13.42 -1.52 -6.03
C ILE A 94 -12.86 -1.65 -4.62
N ASP A 95 -11.76 -2.37 -4.45
CA ASP A 95 -11.14 -2.56 -3.14
C ASP A 95 -10.58 -1.24 -2.59
N GLY A 96 -10.03 -0.38 -3.45
CA GLY A 96 -9.61 0.96 -3.06
C GLY A 96 -10.75 1.83 -2.52
N PHE A 97 -11.93 1.76 -3.12
CA PHE A 97 -13.12 2.43 -2.58
C PHE A 97 -13.52 1.84 -1.23
N ARG A 98 -13.53 0.50 -1.10
CA ARG A 98 -13.86 -0.20 0.15
C ARG A 98 -12.90 0.17 1.29
N VAL A 99 -11.62 0.40 1.02
CA VAL A 99 -10.64 0.87 2.01
C VAL A 99 -11.17 2.12 2.71
N TYR A 100 -11.61 3.11 1.97
CA TYR A 100 -12.07 4.37 2.54
C TYR A 100 -13.49 4.29 3.11
N ASN A 101 -14.40 3.69 2.38
CA ASN A 101 -15.80 3.66 2.75
C ASN A 101 -16.10 2.69 3.90
N ILE A 102 -15.62 1.44 3.80
CA ILE A 102 -15.92 0.39 4.78
C ILE A 102 -14.95 0.45 5.96
N TYR A 103 -13.64 0.44 5.69
CA TYR A 103 -12.64 0.29 6.75
C TYR A 103 -12.31 1.60 7.45
N LEU A 104 -12.23 2.72 6.75
CA LEU A 104 -12.04 4.05 7.36
C LEU A 104 -13.35 4.74 7.71
N LYS A 105 -14.51 4.18 7.30
CA LYS A 105 -15.87 4.70 7.57
C LYS A 105 -16.08 6.13 7.07
N TYR A 106 -15.47 6.47 5.92
CA TYR A 106 -15.69 7.75 5.27
C TYR A 106 -17.01 7.73 4.49
N ASN A 107 -17.66 8.89 4.37
CA ASN A 107 -18.83 9.01 3.51
C ASN A 107 -18.45 8.78 2.03
N PHE A 108 -19.45 8.60 1.19
CA PHE A 108 -19.29 8.24 -0.22
C PHE A 108 -18.42 9.25 -0.98
N ILE A 109 -18.67 10.55 -0.81
CA ILE A 109 -17.97 11.62 -1.54
C ILE A 109 -16.49 11.66 -1.13
N LEU A 110 -16.21 11.61 0.16
CA LEU A 110 -14.83 11.61 0.68
C LEU A 110 -14.07 10.36 0.23
N SER A 111 -14.74 9.20 0.21
CA SER A 111 -14.15 7.94 -0.27
C SER A 111 -13.75 8.03 -1.73
N LEU A 112 -14.59 8.59 -2.60
CA LEU A 112 -14.27 8.84 -4.01
C LEU A 112 -13.10 9.81 -4.16
N LYS A 113 -13.08 10.90 -3.40
CA LYS A 113 -11.97 11.86 -3.41
C LYS A 113 -10.65 11.21 -3.01
N CYS A 114 -10.64 10.42 -1.95
CA CYS A 114 -9.43 9.70 -1.51
C CYS A 114 -8.98 8.66 -2.54
N LEU A 115 -9.91 7.90 -3.12
CA LEU A 115 -9.60 6.96 -4.20
C LEU A 115 -8.99 7.65 -5.42
N PHE A 116 -9.53 8.79 -5.82
CA PHE A 116 -8.98 9.59 -6.92
C PHE A 116 -7.55 10.04 -6.63
N ILE A 117 -7.28 10.59 -5.44
CA ILE A 117 -5.93 11.00 -5.03
C ILE A 117 -4.97 9.81 -5.03
N LEU A 118 -5.39 8.67 -4.48
CA LEU A 118 -4.59 7.44 -4.47
C LEU A 118 -4.24 6.99 -5.88
N SER A 119 -5.22 7.03 -6.81
CA SER A 119 -5.05 6.62 -8.21
C SER A 119 -4.09 7.55 -8.95
N VAL A 120 -4.24 8.87 -8.79
CA VAL A 120 -3.34 9.86 -9.40
C VAL A 120 -1.91 9.67 -8.88
N ASN A 121 -1.72 9.48 -7.58
CA ASN A 121 -0.40 9.27 -7.00
C ASN A 121 0.22 7.94 -7.46
N PHE A 122 -0.58 6.90 -7.66
CA PHE A 122 -0.11 5.65 -8.23
C PHE A 122 0.41 5.83 -9.67
N ILE A 123 -0.34 6.56 -10.53
CA ILE A 123 0.06 6.85 -11.91
C ILE A 123 1.35 7.69 -11.93
N LYS A 124 1.41 8.76 -11.12
CA LYS A 124 2.62 9.60 -11.03
C LYS A 124 3.87 8.79 -10.63
N LYS A 125 3.72 7.83 -9.72
CA LYS A 125 4.83 6.95 -9.33
C LYS A 125 5.23 5.99 -10.45
N LYS A 126 4.24 5.43 -11.16
CA LYS A 126 4.51 4.53 -12.28
C LYS A 126 5.30 5.24 -13.40
N ASN A 127 5.03 6.52 -13.64
CA ASN A 127 5.71 7.31 -14.68
C ASN A 127 7.10 7.83 -14.24
N ARG A 128 7.45 7.71 -12.95
CA ARG A 128 8.81 8.01 -12.44
C ARG A 128 9.71 6.76 -12.37
N LEU A 129 9.15 5.61 -12.69
CA LEU A 129 9.83 4.32 -12.77
C LEU A 129 10.19 3.96 -14.22
#